data_92f883e54630bba9ba58254044108e9c
#
_entry.id   92f883e54630bba9ba58254044108e9c
#
_cell.length_a   1.000
_cell.length_b   1.000
_cell.length_c   1.000
_cell.angle_alpha   90.00
_cell.angle_beta   90.00
_cell.angle_gamma   90.00
#
_symmetry.space_group_name_H-M   'P 1'
#
loop_
_entity.id
_entity.type
_entity.pdbx_description
1 polymer ?
#
loop_
_entity_poly.entity_id
_entity_poly.type
_entity_poly.pdbx_seq_one_letter_code
_entity_poly.pdbx_strand_id
1 'polypeptide(L)'
;MNSIVQVINLVFICLFVVACSGTKGERMILPDDLLLADGDIVFRRGTGLMSHTVVAADGGKYSHMGIVVDSAGVKMVVHAVPDEPDFPGDTDRVKMEPPSKFFSTINAMVGEVMRPTDKNVAREASREALRLYRCGILFDHDYDDSDSTKLYCSELVEMAYLKAGVSLAEERRHDFVVPGFHFEHVIMPSDIYESSLLRTVSRF
;
A
#
# COMPACT_ATOMS: atom_id res chain seq x y z
N MET A 1 -24.20 71.45 -34.86
CA MET A 1 -23.75 70.32 -35.65
C MET A 1 -22.83 69.52 -34.72
N ASN A 2 -23.36 68.70 -33.81
CA ASN A 2 -22.60 67.93 -32.86
C ASN A 2 -23.10 66.48 -32.92
N SER A 3 -22.27 65.62 -33.49
CA SER A 3 -22.51 64.18 -33.53
C SER A 3 -22.09 63.56 -32.19
N ILE A 4 -23.05 63.03 -31.47
CA ILE A 4 -22.83 62.28 -30.27
C ILE A 4 -22.51 60.84 -30.70
N VAL A 5 -21.27 60.44 -30.51
CA VAL A 5 -20.85 59.01 -30.67
C VAL A 5 -21.21 58.27 -29.38
N GLN A 6 -22.23 57.44 -29.45
CA GLN A 6 -22.52 56.48 -28.39
C GLN A 6 -21.53 55.32 -28.46
N VAL A 7 -20.66 55.19 -27.42
CA VAL A 7 -19.82 54.04 -27.22
C VAL A 7 -20.66 52.98 -26.50
N ILE A 8 -21.04 51.92 -27.21
CA ILE A 8 -21.67 50.74 -26.64
C ILE A 8 -20.57 49.88 -26.04
N ASN A 9 -20.48 49.89 -24.71
CA ASN A 9 -19.65 48.94 -23.98
C ASN A 9 -20.31 47.57 -24.01
N LEU A 10 -19.80 46.67 -24.85
CA LEU A 10 -20.17 45.28 -24.89
C LEU A 10 -19.38 44.57 -23.80
N VAL A 11 -20.01 44.37 -22.64
CA VAL A 11 -19.44 43.53 -21.57
C VAL A 11 -19.58 42.06 -21.98
N PHE A 12 -18.49 41.47 -22.45
CA PHE A 12 -18.39 40.02 -22.67
C PHE A 12 -18.31 39.34 -21.29
N ILE A 13 -19.45 38.87 -20.81
CA ILE A 13 -19.48 37.95 -19.67
C ILE A 13 -19.02 36.57 -20.19
N CYS A 14 -17.71 36.28 -20.05
CA CYS A 14 -17.22 34.92 -20.19
C CYS A 14 -17.77 34.06 -19.03
N LEU A 15 -18.87 33.35 -19.28
CA LEU A 15 -19.27 32.23 -18.43
C LEU A 15 -18.20 31.14 -18.56
N PHE A 16 -17.27 31.09 -17.61
CA PHE A 16 -16.46 29.91 -17.37
C PHE A 16 -17.39 28.83 -16.85
N VAL A 17 -17.90 28.01 -17.73
CA VAL A 17 -18.45 26.71 -17.37
C VAL A 17 -17.26 25.87 -16.93
N VAL A 18 -16.97 25.86 -15.62
CA VAL A 18 -16.11 24.86 -15.02
C VAL A 18 -16.86 23.54 -15.18
N ALA A 19 -16.60 22.87 -16.28
CA ALA A 19 -16.96 21.46 -16.39
C ALA A 19 -16.13 20.73 -15.33
N CYS A 20 -16.72 20.51 -14.17
CA CYS A 20 -16.28 19.43 -13.29
C CYS A 20 -16.43 18.14 -14.09
N SER A 21 -15.43 17.80 -14.89
CA SER A 21 -15.21 16.42 -15.31
C SER A 21 -14.87 15.70 -14.01
N GLY A 22 -15.91 15.19 -13.33
CA GLY A 22 -15.74 14.22 -12.28
C GLY A 22 -14.96 13.06 -12.89
N THR A 23 -13.67 13.01 -12.64
CA THR A 23 -12.91 11.77 -12.78
C THR A 23 -13.75 10.75 -12.06
N LYS A 24 -14.26 9.73 -12.78
CA LYS A 24 -14.90 8.58 -12.17
C LYS A 24 -13.89 8.11 -11.14
N GLY A 25 -14.15 8.41 -9.85
CA GLY A 25 -13.27 8.02 -8.77
C GLY A 25 -13.00 6.53 -8.93
N GLU A 26 -11.75 6.18 -8.96
CA GLU A 26 -11.32 4.81 -9.02
C GLU A 26 -12.03 4.05 -7.90
N ARG A 27 -12.80 3.03 -8.23
CA ARG A 27 -13.57 2.30 -7.22
C ARG A 27 -12.58 1.60 -6.30
N MET A 28 -12.80 1.70 -5.01
CA MET A 28 -12.05 0.94 -4.01
C MET A 28 -12.94 -0.15 -3.41
N ILE A 29 -12.31 -1.21 -2.92
CA ILE A 29 -13.01 -2.30 -2.21
C ILE A 29 -13.06 -2.08 -0.70
N LEU A 30 -12.25 -1.13 -0.17
CA LEU A 30 -12.24 -0.78 1.26
C LEU A 30 -13.60 -0.19 1.66
N PRO A 31 -14.28 -0.69 2.72
CA PRO A 31 -15.51 -0.11 3.21
C PRO A 31 -15.32 1.34 3.68
N ASP A 32 -16.25 2.22 3.33
CA ASP A 32 -16.15 3.67 3.62
C ASP A 32 -16.20 3.99 5.12
N ASP A 33 -16.81 3.13 5.92
CA ASP A 33 -16.98 3.27 7.38
C ASP A 33 -15.84 2.62 8.18
N LEU A 34 -14.88 1.97 7.52
CA LEU A 34 -13.79 1.29 8.19
C LEU A 34 -12.71 2.28 8.67
N LEU A 35 -12.55 2.36 9.99
CA LEU A 35 -11.53 3.21 10.61
C LEU A 35 -10.21 2.46 10.76
N LEU A 36 -9.23 2.90 9.97
CA LEU A 36 -7.85 2.42 10.05
C LEU A 36 -7.11 3.08 11.22
N ALA A 37 -6.24 2.31 11.87
CA ALA A 37 -5.38 2.77 12.96
C ALA A 37 -3.90 2.60 12.59
N ASP A 38 -3.03 3.37 13.26
CA ASP A 38 -1.58 3.24 13.10
C ASP A 38 -1.12 1.82 13.43
N GLY A 39 -0.30 1.24 12.55
CA GLY A 39 0.18 -0.11 12.67
C GLY A 39 -0.82 -1.19 12.26
N ASP A 40 -2.04 -0.85 11.79
CA ASP A 40 -2.86 -1.87 11.13
C ASP A 40 -2.08 -2.45 9.95
N ILE A 41 -2.15 -3.76 9.79
CA ILE A 41 -1.62 -4.43 8.61
C ILE A 41 -2.76 -4.62 7.63
N VAL A 42 -2.55 -4.15 6.42
CA VAL A 42 -3.50 -4.24 5.32
C VAL A 42 -3.04 -5.30 4.33
N PHE A 43 -3.92 -6.21 3.98
CA PHE A 43 -3.66 -7.28 3.02
C PHE A 43 -4.55 -7.10 1.79
N ARG A 44 -4.01 -7.41 0.62
CA ARG A 44 -4.79 -7.49 -0.62
C ARG A 44 -4.39 -8.72 -1.45
N ARG A 45 -5.34 -9.27 -2.19
CA ARG A 45 -5.04 -10.11 -3.35
C ARG A 45 -5.07 -9.20 -4.57
N GLY A 46 -3.94 -9.08 -5.25
CA GLY A 46 -3.84 -8.29 -6.46
C GLY A 46 -4.51 -8.95 -7.66
N THR A 47 -4.64 -8.20 -8.75
CA THR A 47 -5.30 -8.63 -10.00
C THR A 47 -4.34 -9.20 -11.03
N GLY A 48 -3.02 -8.93 -10.90
CA GLY A 48 -1.99 -9.29 -11.87
C GLY A 48 -1.48 -10.74 -11.75
N LEU A 49 -0.74 -11.18 -12.76
CA LEU A 49 -0.17 -12.53 -12.82
C LEU A 49 0.75 -12.82 -11.63
N MET A 50 1.60 -11.87 -11.23
CA MET A 50 2.49 -12.04 -10.09
C MET A 50 1.71 -12.31 -8.80
N SER A 51 0.57 -11.63 -8.58
CA SER A 51 -0.29 -11.89 -7.44
C SER A 51 -0.84 -13.32 -7.41
N HIS A 52 -1.21 -13.86 -8.57
CA HIS A 52 -1.64 -15.26 -8.66
C HIS A 52 -0.49 -16.23 -8.37
N THR A 53 0.73 -15.91 -8.82
CA THR A 53 1.92 -16.72 -8.55
C THR A 53 2.24 -16.74 -7.06
N VAL A 54 2.23 -15.58 -6.40
CA VAL A 54 2.46 -15.49 -4.94
C VAL A 54 1.43 -16.31 -4.18
N VAL A 55 0.14 -16.15 -4.47
CA VAL A 55 -0.93 -16.92 -3.81
C VAL A 55 -0.77 -18.44 -4.05
N ALA A 56 -0.36 -18.84 -5.24
CA ALA A 56 -0.15 -20.26 -5.54
C ALA A 56 1.06 -20.86 -4.80
N ALA A 57 2.13 -20.08 -4.66
CA ALA A 57 3.33 -20.49 -3.92
C ALA A 57 3.09 -20.49 -2.40
N ASP A 58 2.43 -19.46 -1.89
CA ASP A 58 2.10 -19.29 -0.48
C ASP A 58 1.00 -20.26 0.02
N GLY A 59 0.10 -20.68 -0.85
CA GLY A 59 -1.13 -21.39 -0.45
C GLY A 59 -2.11 -20.52 0.36
N GLY A 60 -1.77 -19.25 0.57
CA GLY A 60 -2.55 -18.29 1.35
C GLY A 60 -3.65 -17.59 0.56
N LYS A 61 -4.21 -16.55 1.15
CA LYS A 61 -5.33 -15.77 0.57
C LYS A 61 -4.87 -14.50 -0.14
N TYR A 62 -3.77 -13.93 0.30
CA TYR A 62 -3.29 -12.60 -0.08
C TYR A 62 -1.93 -12.69 -0.76
N SER A 63 -1.68 -11.78 -1.67
CA SER A 63 -0.42 -11.70 -2.41
C SER A 63 0.41 -10.49 -2.04
N HIS A 64 -0.14 -9.58 -1.23
CA HIS A 64 0.50 -8.31 -0.92
C HIS A 64 -0.01 -7.72 0.38
N MET A 65 0.83 -6.93 1.04
CA MET A 65 0.51 -6.27 2.29
C MET A 65 1.25 -4.95 2.47
N GLY A 66 0.80 -4.19 3.47
CA GLY A 66 1.43 -2.95 3.92
C GLY A 66 1.04 -2.61 5.35
N ILE A 67 1.60 -1.53 5.87
CA ILE A 67 1.35 -1.01 7.21
C ILE A 67 0.67 0.36 7.12
N VAL A 68 -0.39 0.55 7.90
CA VAL A 68 -1.05 1.85 8.03
C VAL A 68 -0.21 2.77 8.90
N VAL A 69 0.04 3.97 8.40
CA VAL A 69 0.79 5.02 9.08
C VAL A 69 -0.03 6.32 9.12
N ASP A 70 0.26 7.17 10.09
CA ASP A 70 -0.23 8.55 10.09
C ASP A 70 0.78 9.46 9.39
N SER A 71 0.36 10.14 8.34
CA SER A 71 1.13 11.16 7.65
C SER A 71 0.41 12.50 7.75
N ALA A 72 0.81 13.32 8.71
CA ALA A 72 0.22 14.65 8.95
C ALA A 72 -1.31 14.62 9.21
N GLY A 73 -1.79 13.64 9.96
CA GLY A 73 -3.21 13.47 10.30
C GLY A 73 -4.03 12.69 9.27
N VAL A 74 -3.38 12.18 8.22
CA VAL A 74 -4.01 11.35 7.17
C VAL A 74 -3.48 9.93 7.23
N LYS A 75 -4.38 8.94 7.21
CA LYS A 75 -3.99 7.53 7.15
C LYS A 75 -3.52 7.17 5.75
N MET A 76 -2.30 6.66 5.68
CA MET A 76 -1.64 6.21 4.46
C MET A 76 -1.19 4.76 4.65
N VAL A 77 -0.89 4.08 3.56
CA VAL A 77 -0.32 2.72 3.56
C VAL A 77 1.12 2.80 3.07
N VAL A 78 2.04 2.30 3.88
CA VAL A 78 3.44 2.07 3.48
C VAL A 78 3.58 0.61 3.08
N HIS A 79 4.09 0.36 1.88
CA HIS A 79 4.30 -0.98 1.33
C HIS A 79 5.46 -0.99 0.33
N ALA A 80 6.01 -2.18 0.05
CA ALA A 80 7.01 -2.39 -0.98
C ALA A 80 6.39 -3.20 -2.12
N VAL A 81 6.33 -2.64 -3.33
CA VAL A 81 5.64 -3.25 -4.47
C VAL A 81 6.41 -2.99 -5.77
N PRO A 82 6.59 -4.01 -6.63
CA PRO A 82 7.12 -3.83 -7.97
C PRO A 82 6.01 -3.45 -8.96
N ASP A 83 6.39 -2.90 -10.09
CA ASP A 83 5.52 -2.65 -11.26
C ASP A 83 4.31 -1.74 -10.99
N GLU A 84 4.34 -0.94 -9.94
CA GLU A 84 3.32 0.07 -9.64
C GLU A 84 3.96 1.49 -9.63
N PRO A 85 4.44 2.05 -10.76
CA PRO A 85 5.12 3.33 -10.79
C PRO A 85 4.17 4.50 -10.46
N ASP A 86 4.65 5.51 -9.72
CA ASP A 86 3.90 6.74 -9.45
C ASP A 86 4.02 7.74 -10.60
N PHE A 87 5.10 7.61 -11.41
CA PHE A 87 5.36 8.44 -12.60
C PHE A 87 6.22 7.67 -13.61
N PRO A 88 6.26 8.09 -14.88
CA PRO A 88 7.10 7.45 -15.90
C PRO A 88 8.59 7.44 -15.50
N GLY A 89 9.19 6.24 -15.43
CA GLY A 89 10.59 6.04 -15.04
C GLY A 89 10.81 5.94 -13.52
N ASP A 90 9.74 5.84 -12.73
CA ASP A 90 9.85 5.54 -11.30
C ASP A 90 10.50 4.17 -11.07
N THR A 91 11.21 4.03 -9.95
CA THR A 91 11.85 2.78 -9.54
C THR A 91 10.97 2.05 -8.53
N ASP A 92 11.05 0.71 -8.55
CA ASP A 92 10.39 -0.12 -7.55
C ASP A 92 11.03 0.11 -6.18
N ARG A 93 10.22 0.45 -5.20
CA ARG A 93 10.68 0.88 -3.87
C ARG A 93 9.59 0.76 -2.82
N VAL A 94 9.96 1.01 -1.59
CA VAL A 94 9.00 1.27 -0.51
C VAL A 94 8.24 2.56 -0.83
N LYS A 95 6.91 2.45 -0.87
CA LYS A 95 5.98 3.51 -1.24
C LYS A 95 5.06 3.86 -0.09
N MET A 96 4.46 5.04 -0.19
CA MET A 96 3.37 5.47 0.68
C MET A 96 2.24 6.00 -0.18
N GLU A 97 1.07 5.40 -0.07
CA GLU A 97 -0.08 5.77 -0.87
C GLU A 97 -1.38 5.78 -0.04
N PRO A 98 -2.43 6.49 -0.48
CA PRO A 98 -3.70 6.47 0.23
C PRO A 98 -4.35 5.08 0.19
N PRO A 99 -5.11 4.68 1.24
CA PRO A 99 -5.82 3.40 1.25
C PRO A 99 -6.73 3.20 0.04
N SER A 100 -7.27 4.28 -0.52
CA SER A 100 -8.10 4.24 -1.74
C SER A 100 -7.33 3.76 -2.97
N LYS A 101 -6.03 4.06 -3.08
CA LYS A 101 -5.17 3.55 -4.17
C LYS A 101 -4.74 2.11 -3.88
N PHE A 102 -4.30 1.81 -2.66
CA PHE A 102 -3.91 0.46 -2.25
C PHE A 102 -5.04 -0.56 -2.50
N PHE A 103 -6.27 -0.20 -2.15
CA PHE A 103 -7.47 -1.02 -2.30
C PHE A 103 -8.32 -0.68 -3.53
N SER A 104 -7.76 0.01 -4.51
CA SER A 104 -8.49 0.25 -5.77
C SER A 104 -8.82 -1.06 -6.47
N THR A 105 -9.93 -1.12 -7.21
CA THR A 105 -10.32 -2.31 -7.97
C THR A 105 -9.36 -2.69 -9.10
N ILE A 106 -8.40 -1.81 -9.43
CA ILE A 106 -7.30 -2.12 -10.32
C ILE A 106 -6.25 -2.97 -9.60
N ASN A 107 -5.98 -2.65 -8.33
CA ASN A 107 -4.91 -3.25 -7.54
C ASN A 107 -5.37 -4.38 -6.61
N ALA A 108 -6.67 -4.46 -6.31
CA ALA A 108 -7.20 -5.37 -5.30
C ALA A 108 -8.52 -6.03 -5.72
N MET A 109 -8.59 -7.36 -5.57
CA MET A 109 -9.79 -8.17 -5.75
C MET A 109 -10.51 -8.42 -4.42
N VAL A 110 -9.74 -8.62 -3.37
CA VAL A 110 -10.19 -8.81 -1.98
C VAL A 110 -9.19 -8.16 -1.05
N GLY A 111 -9.65 -7.75 0.12
CA GLY A 111 -8.82 -7.14 1.13
C GLY A 111 -9.15 -7.61 2.55
N GLU A 112 -8.21 -7.40 3.44
CA GLU A 112 -8.39 -7.59 4.88
C GLU A 112 -7.56 -6.58 5.64
N VAL A 113 -8.09 -6.13 6.77
CA VAL A 113 -7.37 -5.32 7.74
C VAL A 113 -7.23 -6.13 9.01
N MET A 114 -6.00 -6.30 9.46
CA MET A 114 -5.67 -6.91 10.74
C MET A 114 -4.99 -5.89 11.66
N ARG A 115 -5.31 -5.98 12.93
CA ARG A 115 -4.83 -5.05 13.95
C ARG A 115 -4.03 -5.78 15.01
N PRO A 116 -2.82 -5.28 15.35
CA PRO A 116 -2.07 -5.80 16.47
C PRO A 116 -2.84 -5.69 17.79
N THR A 117 -2.66 -6.66 18.66
CA THR A 117 -3.26 -6.67 19.98
C THR A 117 -2.65 -5.62 20.91
N ASP A 118 -1.34 -5.33 20.73
CA ASP A 118 -0.62 -4.28 21.47
C ASP A 118 -0.56 -2.98 20.65
N LYS A 119 -1.20 -1.94 21.19
CA LYS A 119 -1.23 -0.60 20.55
C LYS A 119 0.12 0.12 20.56
N ASN A 120 1.02 -0.19 21.50
CA ASN A 120 2.33 0.45 21.56
C ASN A 120 3.23 -0.16 20.48
N VAL A 121 3.22 -1.48 20.34
CA VAL A 121 3.89 -2.20 19.25
C VAL A 121 3.39 -1.68 17.89
N ALA A 122 2.07 -1.57 17.71
CA ALA A 122 1.46 -1.03 16.49
C ALA A 122 1.99 0.36 16.13
N ARG A 123 2.06 1.25 17.12
CA ARG A 123 2.54 2.62 16.92
C ARG A 123 4.03 2.68 16.57
N GLU A 124 4.87 1.89 17.24
CA GLU A 124 6.29 1.83 16.93
C GLU A 124 6.55 1.24 15.54
N ALA A 125 5.84 0.16 15.17
CA ALA A 125 5.92 -0.42 13.82
C ALA A 125 5.48 0.59 12.74
N SER A 126 4.41 1.35 12.97
CA SER A 126 3.96 2.43 12.08
C SER A 126 5.03 3.51 11.89
N ARG A 127 5.72 3.92 12.95
CA ARG A 127 6.82 4.91 12.88
C ARG A 127 8.00 4.36 12.09
N GLU A 128 8.35 3.10 12.30
CA GLU A 128 9.44 2.47 11.57
C GLU A 128 9.11 2.32 10.09
N ALA A 129 7.90 1.89 9.74
CA ALA A 129 7.46 1.83 8.35
C ALA A 129 7.56 3.21 7.65
N LEU A 130 7.14 4.27 8.34
CA LEU A 130 7.29 5.64 7.83
C LEU A 130 8.75 6.07 7.67
N ARG A 131 9.64 5.62 8.58
CA ARG A 131 11.09 5.84 8.47
C ARG A 131 11.67 5.12 7.25
N LEU A 132 11.32 3.85 7.04
CA LEU A 132 11.78 3.05 5.88
C LEU A 132 11.35 3.70 4.56
N TYR A 133 10.10 4.16 4.46
CA TYR A 133 9.64 4.94 3.32
C TYR A 133 10.50 6.19 3.08
N ARG A 134 10.78 6.98 4.12
CA ARG A 134 11.59 8.21 4.01
C ARG A 134 13.05 7.96 3.65
N CYS A 135 13.57 6.77 3.95
CA CYS A 135 14.91 6.37 3.53
C CYS A 135 14.99 6.00 2.04
N GLY A 136 13.86 5.88 1.34
CA GLY A 136 13.85 5.55 -0.08
C GLY A 136 14.36 4.13 -0.37
N ILE A 137 14.06 3.18 0.54
CA ILE A 137 14.47 1.77 0.39
C ILE A 137 13.92 1.21 -0.93
N LEU A 138 14.77 0.56 -1.71
CA LEU A 138 14.37 -0.06 -2.98
C LEU A 138 13.58 -1.35 -2.73
N PHE A 139 12.81 -1.75 -3.74
CA PHE A 139 12.17 -3.06 -3.73
C PHE A 139 13.21 -4.16 -3.92
N ASP A 140 13.08 -5.23 -3.15
CA ASP A 140 13.93 -6.41 -3.30
C ASP A 140 13.32 -7.38 -4.31
N HIS A 141 13.92 -7.45 -5.49
CA HIS A 141 13.54 -8.39 -6.55
C HIS A 141 14.16 -9.79 -6.38
N ASP A 142 15.14 -9.90 -5.50
CA ASP A 142 15.82 -11.17 -5.20
C ASP A 142 15.11 -11.94 -4.08
N TYR A 143 14.27 -11.24 -3.30
CA TYR A 143 13.53 -11.77 -2.13
C TYR A 143 14.48 -12.39 -1.09
N ASP A 144 15.60 -11.73 -0.85
CA ASP A 144 16.67 -12.17 0.06
C ASP A 144 16.58 -11.39 1.39
N ASP A 145 16.00 -12.00 2.44
CA ASP A 145 15.85 -11.37 3.75
C ASP A 145 17.17 -11.17 4.53
N SER A 146 18.29 -11.58 3.96
CA SER A 146 19.63 -11.28 4.51
C SER A 146 20.15 -9.87 4.13
N ASP A 147 19.57 -9.22 3.10
CA ASP A 147 19.92 -7.87 2.63
C ASP A 147 18.88 -6.82 3.00
N SER A 148 19.04 -6.19 4.14
CA SER A 148 18.13 -5.13 4.62
C SER A 148 18.24 -3.79 3.87
N THR A 149 19.03 -3.69 2.80
CA THR A 149 19.13 -2.48 1.96
C THR A 149 18.00 -2.36 0.95
N LYS A 150 17.31 -3.47 0.69
CA LYS A 150 16.10 -3.58 -0.14
C LYS A 150 15.04 -4.33 0.66
N LEU A 151 13.78 -4.17 0.32
CA LEU A 151 12.68 -4.84 1.04
C LEU A 151 11.57 -5.25 0.07
N TYR A 152 11.05 -6.45 0.25
CA TYR A 152 9.75 -6.84 -0.31
C TYR A 152 8.62 -6.69 0.73
N CYS A 153 7.38 -6.92 0.36
CA CYS A 153 6.21 -6.50 1.16
C CYS A 153 6.14 -7.12 2.56
N SER A 154 6.35 -8.43 2.68
CA SER A 154 6.27 -9.15 3.96
C SER A 154 7.48 -8.85 4.85
N GLU A 155 8.65 -8.73 4.24
CA GLU A 155 9.88 -8.36 4.94
C GLU A 155 9.79 -6.95 5.53
N LEU A 156 9.26 -5.96 4.76
CA LEU A 156 9.02 -4.61 5.26
C LEU A 156 8.13 -4.63 6.51
N VAL A 157 7.07 -5.43 6.49
CA VAL A 157 6.14 -5.56 7.62
C VAL A 157 6.87 -6.20 8.79
N GLU A 158 7.54 -7.33 8.58
CA GLU A 158 8.29 -8.03 9.64
C GLU A 158 9.38 -7.14 10.25
N MET A 159 10.18 -6.47 9.41
CA MET A 159 11.24 -5.56 9.87
C MET A 159 10.68 -4.44 10.74
N ALA A 160 9.55 -3.83 10.35
CA ALA A 160 8.94 -2.77 11.14
C ALA A 160 8.46 -3.27 12.51
N TYR A 161 7.93 -4.51 12.58
CA TYR A 161 7.49 -5.10 13.83
C TYR A 161 8.63 -5.65 14.68
N LEU A 162 9.68 -6.20 14.08
CA LEU A 162 10.92 -6.56 14.80
C LEU A 162 11.54 -5.33 15.48
N LYS A 163 11.52 -4.18 14.83
CA LYS A 163 11.97 -2.92 15.44
C LYS A 163 11.11 -2.49 16.61
N ALA A 164 9.82 -2.83 16.60
CA ALA A 164 8.91 -2.64 17.72
C ALA A 164 9.00 -3.73 18.81
N GLY A 165 9.93 -4.69 18.66
CA GLY A 165 10.24 -5.72 19.65
C GLY A 165 9.45 -7.02 19.51
N VAL A 166 8.75 -7.24 18.41
CA VAL A 166 8.00 -8.48 18.16
C VAL A 166 8.24 -9.01 16.74
N SER A 167 8.24 -10.33 16.57
CA SER A 167 8.20 -10.98 15.27
C SER A 167 6.76 -11.41 14.97
N LEU A 168 6.27 -11.10 13.80
CA LEU A 168 4.97 -11.57 13.31
C LEU A 168 5.11 -12.90 12.57
N ALA A 169 6.21 -13.07 11.83
CA ALA A 169 6.51 -14.30 11.11
C ALA A 169 6.99 -15.44 12.01
N GLU A 170 7.40 -15.17 13.27
CA GLU A 170 7.82 -16.19 14.24
C GLU A 170 8.90 -17.15 13.68
N GLU A 171 9.90 -16.61 12.97
CA GLU A 171 10.97 -17.34 12.31
C GLU A 171 10.51 -18.23 11.12
N ARG A 172 9.25 -18.19 10.73
CA ARG A 172 8.77 -18.90 9.53
C ARG A 172 9.44 -18.34 8.28
N ARG A 173 10.02 -19.25 7.49
CA ARG A 173 10.69 -18.97 6.23
C ARG A 173 10.43 -20.11 5.27
N HIS A 174 10.37 -19.80 3.99
CA HIS A 174 10.03 -20.76 2.95
C HIS A 174 11.07 -20.77 1.85
N ASP A 175 11.42 -21.98 1.41
CA ASP A 175 12.19 -22.19 0.21
C ASP A 175 11.24 -22.70 -0.88
N PHE A 176 11.26 -22.10 -2.05
CA PHE A 176 10.45 -22.55 -3.17
C PHE A 176 11.10 -22.27 -4.52
N VAL A 177 10.75 -23.12 -5.49
CA VAL A 177 11.26 -23.03 -6.86
C VAL A 177 10.09 -22.80 -7.81
N VAL A 178 10.18 -21.74 -8.59
CA VAL A 178 9.30 -21.51 -9.74
C VAL A 178 10.14 -21.56 -11.00
N PRO A 179 9.60 -21.84 -12.19
CA PRO A 179 10.37 -21.90 -13.41
C PRO A 179 11.20 -20.63 -13.63
N GLY A 180 12.53 -20.79 -13.59
CA GLY A 180 13.50 -19.69 -13.77
C GLY A 180 13.94 -18.97 -12.49
N PHE A 181 13.36 -19.28 -11.31
CA PHE A 181 13.71 -18.63 -10.05
C PHE A 181 13.76 -19.64 -8.90
N HIS A 182 14.71 -19.44 -8.02
CA HIS A 182 14.86 -20.16 -6.77
C HIS A 182 14.86 -19.14 -5.63
N PHE A 183 13.98 -19.31 -4.68
CA PHE A 183 13.81 -18.41 -3.55
C PHE A 183 14.13 -19.17 -2.28
N GLU A 184 14.94 -18.57 -1.41
CA GLU A 184 15.37 -19.16 -0.13
C GLU A 184 15.03 -18.20 1.01
N HIS A 185 14.56 -18.74 2.12
CA HIS A 185 14.27 -18.02 3.37
C HIS A 185 13.23 -16.88 3.24
N VAL A 186 12.30 -16.99 2.31
CA VAL A 186 11.30 -15.95 2.05
C VAL A 186 10.22 -15.93 3.13
N ILE A 187 9.88 -14.76 3.64
CA ILE A 187 8.69 -14.53 4.46
C ILE A 187 7.49 -14.39 3.53
N MET A 188 6.51 -15.28 3.66
CA MET A 188 5.30 -15.24 2.85
C MET A 188 4.19 -14.39 3.51
N PRO A 189 3.23 -13.89 2.74
CA PRO A 189 2.09 -13.17 3.29
C PRO A 189 1.32 -13.96 4.36
N SER A 190 1.20 -15.29 4.21
CA SER A 190 0.54 -16.16 5.19
C SER A 190 1.27 -16.20 6.53
N ASP A 191 2.59 -16.08 6.57
CA ASP A 191 3.35 -16.06 7.81
C ASP A 191 2.95 -14.91 8.73
N ILE A 192 2.78 -13.74 8.14
CA ILE A 192 2.31 -12.56 8.87
C ILE A 192 0.81 -12.67 9.19
N TYR A 193 0.02 -13.15 8.23
CA TYR A 193 -1.43 -13.29 8.38
C TYR A 193 -1.81 -14.25 9.52
N GLU A 194 -1.05 -15.32 9.72
CA GLU A 194 -1.31 -16.34 10.74
C GLU A 194 -0.74 -15.99 12.13
N SER A 195 -0.15 -14.81 12.28
CA SER A 195 0.40 -14.38 13.56
C SER A 195 -0.69 -14.28 14.64
N SER A 196 -0.42 -14.90 15.77
CA SER A 196 -1.31 -14.86 16.96
C SER A 196 -1.38 -13.46 17.60
N LEU A 197 -0.45 -12.57 17.23
CA LEU A 197 -0.41 -11.19 17.70
C LEU A 197 -1.40 -10.27 16.97
N LEU A 198 -2.03 -10.77 15.92
CA LEU A 198 -2.96 -10.03 15.07
C LEU A 198 -4.41 -10.50 15.27
N ARG A 199 -5.34 -9.59 15.12
CA ARG A 199 -6.78 -9.89 15.03
C ARG A 199 -7.39 -9.26 13.80
N THR A 200 -8.30 -9.94 13.15
CA THR A 200 -9.08 -9.39 12.03
C THR A 200 -9.93 -8.22 12.51
N VAL A 201 -9.90 -7.13 11.75
CA VAL A 201 -10.79 -5.96 11.90
C VAL A 201 -11.92 -6.03 10.88
N SER A 202 -11.59 -6.27 9.61
CA SER A 202 -12.57 -6.37 8.52
C SER A 202 -12.02 -7.20 7.37
N ARG A 203 -12.92 -7.90 6.67
CA ARG A 203 -12.67 -8.61 5.38
C ARG A 203 -13.66 -8.09 4.36
N PHE A 204 -13.19 -7.87 3.14
CA PHE A 204 -14.00 -7.31 2.04
C PHE A 204 -13.44 -7.68 0.68
#